data_08d2f05480659033d89f900c454d1f88
#
_entry.id   08d2f05480659033d89f900c454d1f88
#
_cell.length_a   1.000
_cell.length_b   1.000
_cell.length_c   1.000
_cell.angle_alpha   90.00
_cell.angle_beta   90.00
_cell.angle_gamma   90.00
#
_symmetry.space_group_name_H-M   'P 1'
#
loop_
_entity.id
_entity.type
_entity.pdbx_description
1 polymer ?
#
loop_
_entity_poly.entity_id
_entity_poly.type
_entity_poly.pdbx_seq_one_letter_code
_entity_poly.pdbx_strand_id
1 'polypeptide(L)'
;MQFSILRKQLKAMSRFMAVKDIRYYLQGIQVVQNNRGTYIESTNGHVLGRLLIDETPCAVAASVLVPSDAVKTLSANGKKGNETLHFTVDGVKISVICPDGSSMTVQAHEARYPDCDRVVPELSADCPSECSTYNPEYIMAFYDCANDLRGYKTSNITVQIKQRGNDSGIVNIDSDPFFVGVIMPMRETRDVSVPMWCNKPKTVTSESVAA
;
A
#
# COMPACT_ATOMS: atom_id res chain seq x y z
N MET A 1 8.77 -19.77 12.19
CA MET A 1 8.46 -19.09 10.93
C MET A 1 9.75 -18.52 10.36
N GLN A 2 10.04 -18.73 9.07
CA GLN A 2 11.21 -18.16 8.39
C GLN A 2 10.76 -17.55 7.07
N PHE A 3 11.34 -16.40 6.70
CA PHE A 3 11.05 -15.70 5.44
C PHE A 3 12.16 -14.71 5.10
N SER A 4 12.16 -14.23 3.87
CA SER A 4 13.10 -13.24 3.39
C SER A 4 12.38 -12.08 2.75
N ILE A 5 12.82 -10.85 3.03
CA ILE A 5 12.24 -9.61 2.48
C ILE A 5 13.36 -8.77 1.89
N LEU A 6 13.15 -8.19 0.71
CA LEU A 6 14.04 -7.17 0.19
C LEU A 6 13.87 -5.87 1.00
N ARG A 7 14.97 -5.21 1.30
CA ARG A 7 14.96 -3.95 2.06
C ARG A 7 14.01 -2.90 1.43
N LYS A 8 13.99 -2.82 0.10
CA LYS A 8 13.07 -1.93 -0.63
C LYS A 8 11.59 -2.27 -0.42
N GLN A 9 11.25 -3.57 -0.32
CA GLN A 9 9.87 -4.01 -0.04
C GLN A 9 9.45 -3.60 1.36
N LEU A 10 10.33 -3.81 2.35
CA LEU A 10 10.06 -3.37 3.73
C LEU A 10 9.87 -1.84 3.81
N LYS A 11 10.71 -1.08 3.10
CA LYS A 11 10.60 0.37 3.01
C LYS A 11 9.30 0.81 2.32
N ALA A 12 8.96 0.21 1.19
CA ALA A 12 7.74 0.51 0.46
C ALA A 12 6.49 0.28 1.31
N MET A 13 6.44 -0.85 2.01
CA MET A 13 5.31 -1.18 2.87
C MET A 13 5.23 -0.28 4.12
N SER A 14 6.34 0.30 4.57
CA SER A 14 6.32 1.26 5.68
C SER A 14 5.53 2.54 5.39
N ARG A 15 5.22 2.83 4.10
CA ARG A 15 4.41 3.99 3.68
C ARG A 15 2.95 3.92 4.14
N PHE A 16 2.48 2.73 4.46
CA PHE A 16 1.09 2.49 4.87
C PHE A 16 0.94 2.32 6.38
N MET A 17 2.04 2.24 7.14
CA MET A 17 1.97 2.14 8.60
C MET A 17 1.39 3.41 9.22
N ALA A 18 0.62 3.24 10.30
CA ALA A 18 0.19 4.36 11.12
C ALA A 18 1.39 5.02 11.81
N VAL A 19 1.35 6.34 11.91
CA VAL A 19 2.36 7.15 12.60
C VAL A 19 1.72 7.82 13.82
N LYS A 20 2.26 7.58 15.02
CA LYS A 20 1.75 8.16 16.27
C LYS A 20 0.25 7.90 16.52
N ASP A 21 -0.23 6.72 16.17
CA ASP A 21 -1.61 6.29 16.40
C ASP A 21 -1.72 5.59 17.76
N ILE A 22 -2.85 5.79 18.46
CA ILE A 22 -3.15 5.07 19.72
C ILE A 22 -3.30 3.56 19.48
N ARG A 23 -3.64 3.16 18.28
CA ARG A 23 -3.71 1.76 17.83
C ARG A 23 -2.31 1.26 17.49
N TYR A 24 -1.51 0.96 18.51
CA TYR A 24 -0.11 0.56 18.37
C TYR A 24 0.11 -0.63 17.42
N TYR A 25 -0.90 -1.51 17.26
CA TYR A 25 -0.84 -2.63 16.32
C TYR A 25 -0.83 -2.21 14.85
N LEU A 26 -1.22 -0.97 14.51
CA LEU A 26 -1.07 -0.42 13.17
C LEU A 26 0.31 0.22 12.93
N GLN A 27 1.12 0.35 13.98
CA GLN A 27 2.48 0.87 13.89
C GLN A 27 3.48 -0.25 13.62
N GLY A 28 3.26 -1.01 12.55
CA GLY A 28 4.11 -2.12 12.16
C GLY A 28 3.69 -2.72 10.82
N ILE A 29 4.44 -3.71 10.39
CA ILE A 29 4.17 -4.50 9.19
C ILE A 29 3.83 -5.91 9.62
N GLN A 30 2.67 -6.42 9.23
CA GLN A 30 2.31 -7.81 9.41
C GLN A 30 2.92 -8.64 8.30
N VAL A 31 3.55 -9.75 8.66
CA VAL A 31 3.98 -10.80 7.74
C VAL A 31 3.07 -11.99 7.95
N VAL A 32 2.50 -12.50 6.87
CA VAL A 32 1.58 -13.63 6.88
C VAL A 32 2.11 -14.72 5.98
N GLN A 33 2.12 -15.96 6.47
CA GLN A 33 2.37 -17.18 5.71
C GLN A 33 1.13 -18.06 5.75
N ASN A 34 0.64 -18.49 4.61
CA ASN A 34 -0.50 -19.41 4.49
C ASN A 34 -0.50 -20.14 3.14
N ASN A 35 -1.62 -20.74 2.77
CA ASN A 35 -1.78 -21.44 1.49
C ASN A 35 -1.69 -20.53 0.25
N ARG A 36 -1.72 -19.20 0.40
CA ARG A 36 -1.52 -18.22 -0.69
C ARG A 36 -0.04 -17.85 -0.85
N GLY A 37 0.85 -18.33 0.02
CA GLY A 37 2.25 -17.95 0.06
C GLY A 37 2.62 -17.08 1.26
N THR A 38 3.71 -16.34 1.14
CA THR A 38 4.15 -15.35 2.14
C THR A 38 3.94 -13.95 1.61
N TYR A 39 3.21 -13.13 2.34
CA TYR A 39 2.98 -11.73 1.98
C TYR A 39 3.13 -10.82 3.19
N ILE A 40 3.40 -9.56 2.90
CA ILE A 40 3.50 -8.49 3.90
C ILE A 40 2.37 -7.50 3.68
N GLU A 41 1.81 -7.01 4.78
CA GLU A 41 0.73 -6.03 4.74
C GLU A 41 0.89 -4.97 5.83
N SER A 42 0.42 -3.78 5.51
CA SER A 42 0.47 -2.65 6.42
C SER A 42 -0.67 -1.67 6.13
N THR A 43 -1.24 -1.10 7.19
CA THR A 43 -2.37 -0.17 7.10
C THR A 43 -2.33 0.87 8.22
N ASN A 44 -2.87 2.05 7.95
CA ASN A 44 -3.15 3.08 8.94
C ASN A 44 -4.66 3.20 9.26
N GLY A 45 -5.49 2.31 8.69
CA GLY A 45 -6.93 2.31 8.81
C GLY A 45 -7.68 3.04 7.68
N HIS A 46 -6.96 3.77 6.81
CA HIS A 46 -7.52 4.48 5.64
C HIS A 46 -6.94 4.00 4.33
N VAL A 47 -5.70 3.54 4.36
CA VAL A 47 -5.04 2.88 3.24
C VAL A 47 -4.45 1.56 3.70
N LEU A 48 -4.38 0.61 2.79
CA LEU A 48 -3.73 -0.69 2.97
C LEU A 48 -2.79 -0.91 1.80
N GLY A 49 -1.59 -1.39 2.08
CA GLY A 49 -0.72 -2.03 1.11
C GLY A 49 -0.57 -3.51 1.45
N ARG A 50 -0.59 -4.37 0.44
CA ARG A 50 -0.28 -5.80 0.53
C ARG A 50 0.65 -6.18 -0.60
N LEU A 51 1.72 -6.87 -0.28
CA LEU A 51 2.74 -7.30 -1.24
C LEU A 51 3.06 -8.77 -1.04
N LEU A 52 2.87 -9.58 -2.05
CA LEU A 52 3.31 -10.99 -2.08
C LEU A 52 4.83 -11.02 -2.26
N ILE A 53 5.54 -11.73 -1.39
CA ILE A 53 7.01 -11.82 -1.40
C ILE A 53 7.50 -13.23 -1.75
N ASP A 54 6.67 -14.25 -1.56
CA ASP A 54 6.97 -15.63 -1.93
C ASP A 54 5.65 -16.36 -2.25
N GLU A 55 5.53 -16.92 -3.43
CA GLU A 55 4.35 -17.64 -3.91
C GLU A 55 4.26 -19.08 -3.36
N THR A 56 5.29 -19.54 -2.64
CA THR A 56 5.32 -20.91 -2.09
C THR A 56 4.27 -21.08 -1.00
N PRO A 57 3.26 -21.96 -1.19
CA PRO A 57 2.24 -22.19 -0.19
C PRO A 57 2.81 -22.78 1.10
N CYS A 58 2.36 -22.27 2.23
CA CYS A 58 2.68 -22.81 3.54
C CYS A 58 1.49 -23.58 4.09
N ALA A 59 1.71 -24.85 4.47
CA ALA A 59 0.65 -25.72 5.01
C ALA A 59 0.13 -25.24 6.38
N VAL A 60 1.00 -24.60 7.16
CA VAL A 60 0.66 -24.07 8.49
C VAL A 60 0.59 -22.56 8.42
N ALA A 61 -0.59 -22.00 8.71
CA ALA A 61 -0.77 -20.57 8.76
C ALA A 61 -0.04 -19.98 9.96
N ALA A 62 0.73 -18.93 9.71
CA ALA A 62 1.46 -18.18 10.73
C ALA A 62 1.47 -16.70 10.38
N SER A 63 1.51 -15.85 11.41
CA SER A 63 1.70 -14.41 11.19
C SER A 63 2.54 -13.81 12.31
N VAL A 64 3.23 -12.73 11.99
CA VAL A 64 4.03 -11.95 12.94
C VAL A 64 3.92 -10.47 12.62
N LEU A 65 3.83 -9.64 13.67
CA LEU A 65 3.81 -8.18 13.54
C LEU A 65 5.19 -7.61 13.87
N VAL A 66 5.87 -7.14 12.83
CA VAL A 66 7.19 -6.49 12.94
C VAL A 66 7.00 -5.03 13.37
N PRO A 67 7.55 -4.60 14.50
CA PRO A 67 7.37 -3.25 15.04
C PRO A 67 7.95 -2.17 14.13
N SER A 68 7.35 -0.97 14.16
CA SER A 68 7.75 0.17 13.31
C SER A 68 9.22 0.57 13.49
N ASP A 69 9.75 0.48 14.70
CA ASP A 69 11.15 0.87 14.96
C ASP A 69 12.14 -0.11 14.32
N ALA A 70 11.81 -1.42 14.32
CA ALA A 70 12.57 -2.41 13.58
C ALA A 70 12.47 -2.16 12.06
N VAL A 71 11.26 -1.89 11.56
CA VAL A 71 11.03 -1.56 10.15
C VAL A 71 11.86 -0.35 9.73
N LYS A 72 11.82 0.74 10.50
CA LYS A 72 12.58 1.98 10.22
C LYS A 72 14.09 1.72 10.20
N THR A 73 14.62 1.01 11.22
CA THR A 73 16.03 0.69 11.31
C THR A 73 16.49 -0.16 10.13
N LEU A 74 15.76 -1.22 9.81
CA LEU A 74 16.08 -2.13 8.71
C LEU A 74 15.92 -1.46 7.35
N SER A 75 14.99 -0.52 7.19
CA SER A 75 14.77 0.22 5.94
C SER A 75 15.84 1.30 5.68
N ALA A 76 16.39 1.90 6.74
CA ALA A 76 17.32 3.04 6.66
C ALA A 76 18.76 2.61 6.32
N ASN A 77 19.19 1.43 6.76
CA ASN A 77 20.61 1.05 6.82
C ASN A 77 21.21 0.48 5.51
N GLY A 78 20.46 0.44 4.41
CA GLY A 78 20.91 -0.15 3.15
C GLY A 78 21.33 0.86 2.08
N LYS A 79 22.53 0.71 1.51
CA LYS A 79 22.98 1.51 0.35
C LYS A 79 22.26 1.12 -0.95
N LYS A 80 21.70 -0.10 -1.03
CA LYS A 80 20.98 -0.63 -2.20
C LYS A 80 19.71 -1.35 -1.72
N GLY A 81 18.55 -0.90 -2.18
CA GLY A 81 17.24 -1.46 -1.79
C GLY A 81 17.01 -2.94 -2.13
N ASN A 82 17.90 -3.55 -2.95
CA ASN A 82 17.82 -4.97 -3.34
C ASN A 82 18.50 -5.92 -2.34
N GLU A 83 18.96 -5.43 -1.20
CA GLU A 83 19.51 -6.27 -0.14
C GLU A 83 18.43 -7.14 0.48
N THR A 84 18.70 -8.45 0.59
CA THR A 84 17.79 -9.43 1.21
C THR A 84 18.03 -9.48 2.70
N LEU A 85 16.97 -9.33 3.47
CA LEU A 85 16.94 -9.50 4.92
C LEU A 85 16.33 -10.87 5.24
N HIS A 86 17.01 -11.68 6.05
CA HIS A 86 16.55 -13.00 6.45
C HIS A 86 15.98 -12.96 7.86
N PHE A 87 14.73 -13.32 7.98
CA PHE A 87 13.97 -13.30 9.23
C PHE A 87 13.76 -14.71 9.78
N THR A 88 14.01 -14.89 11.06
CA THR A 88 13.64 -16.08 11.82
C THR A 88 12.80 -15.66 13.02
N VAL A 89 11.61 -16.23 13.13
CA VAL A 89 10.67 -15.95 14.22
C VAL A 89 10.51 -17.20 15.07
N ASP A 90 10.78 -17.03 16.37
CA ASP A 90 10.62 -18.03 17.41
C ASP A 90 9.78 -17.44 18.55
N GLY A 91 8.52 -17.86 18.64
CA GLY A 91 7.54 -17.21 19.51
C GLY A 91 7.42 -15.71 19.19
N VAL A 92 7.68 -14.88 20.17
CA VAL A 92 7.67 -13.40 20.05
C VAL A 92 9.02 -12.80 19.60
N LYS A 93 10.06 -13.62 19.52
CA LYS A 93 11.40 -13.16 19.15
C LYS A 93 11.58 -13.18 17.64
N ILE A 94 11.93 -12.04 17.08
CA ILE A 94 12.28 -11.87 15.65
C ILE A 94 13.78 -11.63 15.57
N SER A 95 14.49 -12.53 14.92
CA SER A 95 15.92 -12.38 14.60
C SER A 95 16.07 -12.08 13.11
N VAL A 96 16.82 -11.05 12.76
CA VAL A 96 17.06 -10.60 11.39
C VAL A 96 18.56 -10.63 11.11
N ILE A 97 18.94 -11.27 10.00
CA ILE A 97 20.32 -11.27 9.52
C ILE A 97 20.37 -10.40 8.26
N CYS A 98 21.27 -9.43 8.27
CA CYS A 98 21.52 -8.53 7.15
C CYS A 98 22.64 -9.08 6.26
N PRO A 99 22.72 -8.67 4.97
CA PRO A 99 23.76 -9.12 4.04
C PRO A 99 25.19 -8.78 4.43
N ASP A 100 25.38 -7.76 5.24
CA ASP A 100 26.69 -7.35 5.78
C ASP A 100 27.14 -8.21 6.98
N GLY A 101 26.36 -9.23 7.34
CA GLY A 101 26.62 -10.10 8.48
C GLY A 101 26.14 -9.52 9.82
N SER A 102 25.64 -8.29 9.84
CA SER A 102 25.02 -7.75 11.05
C SER A 102 23.71 -8.46 11.38
N SER A 103 23.40 -8.54 12.66
CA SER A 103 22.15 -9.14 13.12
C SER A 103 21.41 -8.20 14.06
N MET A 104 20.09 -8.29 14.00
CA MET A 104 19.18 -7.55 14.87
C MET A 104 18.20 -8.52 15.51
N THR A 105 17.92 -8.35 16.78
CA THR A 105 16.85 -9.09 17.45
C THR A 105 15.86 -8.08 18.02
N VAL A 106 14.58 -8.30 17.73
CA VAL A 106 13.46 -7.48 18.21
C VAL A 106 12.37 -8.37 18.74
N GLN A 107 11.48 -7.80 19.55
CA GLN A 107 10.30 -8.47 20.04
C GLN A 107 9.10 -8.11 19.15
N ALA A 108 8.36 -9.11 18.68
CA ALA A 108 7.13 -8.90 17.94
C ALA A 108 6.09 -8.18 18.80
N HIS A 109 5.22 -7.41 18.19
CA HIS A 109 4.04 -6.92 18.90
C HIS A 109 3.05 -8.07 19.10
N GLU A 110 2.73 -8.37 20.36
CA GLU A 110 1.66 -9.31 20.73
C GLU A 110 0.30 -8.59 20.62
N ALA A 111 -0.16 -8.40 19.40
CA ALA A 111 -1.44 -7.76 19.13
C ALA A 111 -2.12 -8.40 17.94
N ARG A 112 -3.46 -8.39 17.96
CA ARG A 112 -4.24 -8.84 16.82
C ARG A 112 -4.26 -7.74 15.76
N TYR A 113 -3.62 -8.02 14.63
CA TYR A 113 -3.70 -7.14 13.46
C TYR A 113 -5.10 -7.22 12.83
N PRO A 114 -5.59 -6.13 12.19
CA PRO A 114 -6.87 -6.17 11.49
C PRO A 114 -6.90 -7.26 10.42
N ASP A 115 -8.07 -7.83 10.21
CA ASP A 115 -8.32 -8.76 9.10
C ASP A 115 -8.42 -7.95 7.80
N CYS A 116 -7.31 -7.89 7.07
CA CYS A 116 -7.21 -7.12 5.85
C CYS A 116 -7.95 -7.74 4.66
N ASP A 117 -8.30 -9.03 4.71
CA ASP A 117 -9.10 -9.66 3.66
C ASP A 117 -10.50 -9.07 3.58
N ARG A 118 -11.03 -8.58 4.70
CA ARG A 118 -12.37 -7.99 4.76
C ARG A 118 -12.50 -6.63 4.08
N VAL A 119 -11.39 -5.94 3.85
CA VAL A 119 -11.40 -4.59 3.27
C VAL A 119 -10.96 -4.56 1.80
N VAL A 120 -10.44 -5.69 1.30
CA VAL A 120 -10.14 -5.84 -0.14
C VAL A 120 -11.46 -6.09 -0.87
N PRO A 121 -11.95 -5.15 -1.70
CA PRO A 121 -13.24 -5.32 -2.37
C PRO A 121 -13.15 -6.36 -3.47
N GLU A 122 -14.22 -7.10 -3.66
CA GLU A 122 -14.42 -7.94 -4.84
C GLU A 122 -14.89 -7.06 -6.01
N LEU A 123 -14.01 -6.84 -6.98
CA LEU A 123 -14.34 -6.08 -8.18
C LEU A 123 -14.83 -7.01 -9.27
N SER A 124 -16.09 -6.87 -9.67
CA SER A 124 -16.58 -7.45 -10.92
C SER A 124 -16.08 -6.63 -12.12
N ALA A 125 -15.98 -7.25 -13.31
CA ALA A 125 -15.56 -6.57 -14.53
C ALA A 125 -16.48 -5.40 -14.91
N ASP A 126 -17.76 -5.48 -14.55
CA ASP A 126 -18.83 -4.55 -14.96
C ASP A 126 -19.10 -3.44 -13.92
N CYS A 127 -18.21 -3.24 -12.95
CA CYS A 127 -18.37 -2.13 -12.00
C CYS A 127 -18.14 -0.79 -12.71
N PRO A 128 -19.15 0.10 -12.78
CA PRO A 128 -18.93 1.47 -13.22
C PRO A 128 -17.94 2.15 -12.27
N SER A 129 -16.95 2.82 -12.85
CA SER A 129 -16.04 3.67 -12.07
C SER A 129 -16.77 4.96 -11.76
N GLU A 130 -17.13 5.15 -10.50
CA GLU A 130 -17.70 6.42 -10.03
C GLU A 130 -16.57 7.36 -9.59
N CYS A 131 -16.83 8.66 -9.69
CA CYS A 131 -15.89 9.67 -9.25
C CYS A 131 -15.91 9.76 -7.72
N SER A 132 -14.79 9.55 -7.08
CA SER A 132 -14.66 9.66 -5.62
C SER A 132 -13.58 10.65 -5.22
N THR A 133 -13.73 11.20 -4.04
CA THR A 133 -12.77 12.11 -3.44
C THR A 133 -11.83 11.34 -2.52
N TYR A 134 -10.53 11.51 -2.70
CA TYR A 134 -9.50 10.89 -1.88
C TYR A 134 -8.62 11.93 -1.20
N ASN A 135 -8.10 11.59 -0.03
CA ASN A 135 -7.04 12.39 0.59
C ASN A 135 -5.76 12.27 -0.26
N PRO A 136 -5.19 13.40 -0.74
CA PRO A 136 -3.96 13.39 -1.54
C PRO A 136 -2.77 12.69 -0.85
N GLU A 137 -2.65 12.77 0.47
CA GLU A 137 -1.59 12.09 1.22
C GLU A 137 -1.66 10.56 1.07
N TYR A 138 -2.86 10.01 0.95
CA TYR A 138 -3.04 8.58 0.73
C TYR A 138 -2.63 8.16 -0.67
N ILE A 139 -2.92 8.99 -1.68
CA ILE A 139 -2.45 8.76 -3.06
C ILE A 139 -0.91 8.85 -3.11
N MET A 140 -0.33 9.82 -2.40
CA MET A 140 1.13 9.97 -2.31
C MET A 140 1.81 8.77 -1.66
N ALA A 141 1.16 8.09 -0.70
CA ALA A 141 1.71 6.86 -0.10
C ALA A 141 1.92 5.76 -1.16
N PHE A 142 0.99 5.61 -2.12
CA PHE A 142 1.13 4.67 -3.25
C PHE A 142 2.22 5.10 -4.23
N TYR A 143 2.32 6.39 -4.53
CA TYR A 143 3.39 6.94 -5.38
C TYR A 143 4.76 6.68 -4.76
N ASP A 144 4.93 6.94 -3.46
CA ASP A 144 6.18 6.70 -2.74
C ASP A 144 6.51 5.21 -2.64
N CYS A 145 5.49 4.36 -2.40
CA CYS A 145 5.61 2.91 -2.41
C CYS A 145 6.15 2.41 -3.76
N ALA A 146 5.57 2.88 -4.85
CA ALA A 146 5.99 2.51 -6.20
C ALA A 146 7.45 2.90 -6.49
N ASN A 147 7.88 4.09 -6.08
CA ASN A 147 9.27 4.52 -6.19
C ASN A 147 10.22 3.64 -5.35
N ASP A 148 9.81 3.33 -4.11
CA ASP A 148 10.63 2.50 -3.23
C ASP A 148 10.77 1.07 -3.78
N LEU A 149 9.72 0.47 -4.35
CA LEU A 149 9.77 -0.85 -4.99
C LEU A 149 10.64 -0.88 -6.24
N ARG A 150 10.61 0.18 -7.06
CA ARG A 150 11.52 0.32 -8.21
C ARG A 150 12.98 0.47 -7.79
N GLY A 151 13.23 1.09 -6.64
CA GLY A 151 14.57 1.37 -6.12
C GLY A 151 15.22 2.63 -6.71
N TYR A 152 14.49 3.40 -7.52
CA TYR A 152 14.89 4.73 -8.01
C TYR A 152 13.68 5.64 -8.14
N LYS A 153 13.89 6.95 -8.00
CA LYS A 153 12.82 7.94 -8.16
C LYS A 153 12.56 8.26 -9.63
N THR A 154 11.31 8.28 -9.99
CA THR A 154 10.84 8.71 -11.31
C THR A 154 9.50 9.42 -11.18
N SER A 155 9.23 10.37 -12.06
CA SER A 155 7.91 11.00 -12.19
C SER A 155 6.93 10.16 -13.02
N ASN A 156 7.44 9.17 -13.76
CA ASN A 156 6.63 8.32 -14.63
C ASN A 156 6.16 7.06 -13.88
N ILE A 157 5.23 7.27 -12.96
CA ILE A 157 4.58 6.21 -12.16
C ILE A 157 3.09 6.28 -12.39
N THR A 158 2.49 5.13 -12.62
CA THR A 158 1.04 5.00 -12.74
C THR A 158 0.47 4.41 -11.45
N VAL A 159 -0.49 5.12 -10.87
CA VAL A 159 -1.34 4.66 -9.77
C VAL A 159 -2.75 4.54 -10.32
N GLN A 160 -3.25 3.32 -10.45
CA GLN A 160 -4.61 3.05 -10.94
C GLN A 160 -5.51 2.76 -9.76
N ILE A 161 -6.62 3.50 -9.66
CA ILE A 161 -7.64 3.30 -8.63
C ILE A 161 -8.92 2.84 -9.31
N LYS A 162 -9.43 1.65 -8.93
CA LYS A 162 -10.72 1.14 -9.36
C LYS A 162 -11.63 1.05 -8.15
N GLN A 163 -12.77 1.70 -8.22
CA GLN A 163 -13.72 1.81 -7.11
C GLN A 163 -15.13 1.44 -7.57
N ARG A 164 -15.94 0.99 -6.62
CA ARG A 164 -17.34 0.71 -6.78
C ARG A 164 -18.15 1.58 -5.81
N GLY A 165 -18.85 2.57 -6.33
CA GLY A 165 -19.65 3.49 -5.51
C GLY A 165 -18.83 4.14 -4.37
N ASN A 166 -19.37 4.12 -3.17
CA ASN A 166 -18.74 4.68 -1.96
C ASN A 166 -17.89 3.66 -1.20
N ASP A 167 -17.65 2.47 -1.76
CA ASP A 167 -16.80 1.45 -1.15
C ASP A 167 -15.31 1.81 -1.29
N SER A 168 -14.47 1.03 -0.64
CA SER A 168 -13.01 1.17 -0.80
C SER A 168 -12.58 0.91 -2.24
N GLY A 169 -11.59 1.68 -2.72
CA GLY A 169 -10.97 1.48 -4.03
C GLY A 169 -9.81 0.49 -3.97
N ILE A 170 -9.69 -0.39 -4.98
CA ILE A 170 -8.46 -1.16 -5.21
C ILE A 170 -7.45 -0.27 -5.93
N VAL A 171 -6.21 -0.34 -5.48
CA VAL A 171 -5.10 0.42 -6.05
C VAL A 171 -4.05 -0.54 -6.60
N ASN A 172 -3.71 -0.38 -7.87
CA ASN A 172 -2.59 -1.05 -8.51
C ASN A 172 -1.51 -0.02 -8.85
N ILE A 173 -0.26 -0.45 -8.76
CA ILE A 173 0.91 0.33 -9.16
C ILE A 173 1.65 -0.41 -10.26
N ASP A 174 2.22 0.31 -11.20
CA ASP A 174 2.94 -0.28 -12.34
C ASP A 174 4.33 -0.84 -11.99
N SER A 175 4.77 -0.62 -10.75
CA SER A 175 6.11 -1.01 -10.29
C SER A 175 6.23 -2.48 -9.90
N ASP A 176 5.13 -3.10 -9.49
CA ASP A 176 5.14 -4.47 -8.99
C ASP A 176 3.76 -5.13 -9.16
N PRO A 177 3.63 -6.20 -9.96
CA PRO A 177 2.37 -6.90 -10.18
C PRO A 177 1.86 -7.67 -8.96
N PHE A 178 2.73 -7.92 -7.99
CA PHE A 178 2.39 -8.61 -6.75
C PHE A 178 1.89 -7.67 -5.64
N PHE A 179 1.81 -6.37 -5.95
CA PHE A 179 1.28 -5.36 -5.04
C PHE A 179 -0.21 -5.13 -5.26
N VAL A 180 -0.96 -5.08 -4.16
CA VAL A 180 -2.36 -4.64 -4.12
C VAL A 180 -2.51 -3.61 -3.01
N GLY A 181 -3.08 -2.47 -3.35
CA GLY A 181 -3.46 -1.45 -2.38
C GLY A 181 -4.96 -1.34 -2.21
N VAL A 182 -5.39 -0.79 -1.09
CA VAL A 182 -6.77 -0.38 -0.85
C VAL A 182 -6.75 1.05 -0.33
N ILE A 183 -7.66 1.89 -0.84
CA ILE A 183 -7.82 3.27 -0.42
C ILE A 183 -9.28 3.54 -0.04
N MET A 184 -9.50 4.14 1.13
CA MET A 184 -10.82 4.56 1.55
C MET A 184 -11.16 5.92 0.96
N PRO A 185 -12.33 6.09 0.32
CA PRO A 185 -12.79 7.39 -0.14
C PRO A 185 -13.12 8.31 1.04
N MET A 186 -13.06 9.61 0.82
CA MET A 186 -13.57 10.59 1.76
C MET A 186 -15.10 10.58 1.71
N ARG A 187 -15.74 10.73 2.87
CA ARG A 187 -17.21 10.73 2.97
C ARG A 187 -17.88 11.95 2.35
N GLU A 188 -17.15 13.08 2.29
CA GLU A 188 -17.64 14.30 1.67
C GLU A 188 -17.18 14.34 0.21
N THR A 189 -18.12 14.14 -0.70
CA THR A 189 -17.92 14.39 -2.13
C THR A 189 -18.44 15.77 -2.46
N ARG A 190 -17.60 16.59 -3.10
CA ARG A 190 -18.06 17.84 -3.72
C ARG A 190 -18.28 17.57 -5.20
N ASP A 191 -19.36 18.11 -5.74
CA ASP A 191 -19.58 18.07 -7.18
C ASP A 191 -18.43 18.74 -7.90
N VAL A 192 -17.77 17.99 -8.78
CA VAL A 192 -16.74 18.53 -9.66
C VAL A 192 -17.43 19.17 -10.85
N SER A 193 -17.44 20.50 -10.88
CA SER A 193 -17.99 21.27 -12.00
C SER A 193 -16.91 22.12 -12.64
N VAL A 194 -17.03 22.32 -13.95
CA VAL A 194 -16.17 23.28 -14.66
C VAL A 194 -16.67 24.69 -14.36
N PRO A 195 -15.85 25.58 -13.80
CA PRO A 195 -16.25 26.96 -13.55
C PRO A 195 -16.71 27.64 -14.84
N MET A 196 -17.74 28.51 -14.76
CA MET A 196 -18.32 29.16 -15.94
C MET A 196 -17.31 29.94 -16.80
N TRP A 197 -16.30 30.56 -16.19
CA TRP A 197 -15.24 31.30 -16.90
C TRP A 197 -14.35 30.40 -17.75
N CYS A 198 -14.29 29.10 -17.46
CA CYS A 198 -13.48 28.11 -18.20
C CYS A 198 -14.24 27.53 -19.39
N ASN A 199 -15.56 27.75 -19.48
CA ASN A 199 -16.35 27.30 -20.62
C ASN A 199 -16.05 28.17 -21.85
N LYS A 200 -15.78 27.56 -23.00
CA LYS A 200 -15.66 28.30 -24.25
C LYS A 200 -16.96 29.06 -24.52
N PRO A 201 -16.92 30.35 -24.89
CA PRO A 201 -18.13 31.07 -25.28
C PRO A 201 -18.80 30.32 -26.42
N LYS A 202 -20.11 30.06 -26.28
CA LYS A 202 -20.88 29.49 -27.38
C LYS A 202 -20.75 30.44 -28.56
N THR A 203 -20.19 29.96 -29.66
CA THR A 203 -20.15 30.69 -30.92
C THR A 203 -21.62 30.92 -31.31
N VAL A 204 -22.07 32.18 -31.24
CA VAL A 204 -23.36 32.54 -31.78
C VAL A 204 -23.19 32.46 -33.30
N THR A 205 -23.64 31.38 -33.90
CA THR A 205 -23.80 31.29 -35.35
C THR A 205 -24.84 32.32 -35.72
N SER A 206 -24.39 33.42 -36.38
CA SER A 206 -25.25 34.39 -37.01
C SER A 206 -25.88 33.73 -38.28
N GLU A 207 -26.95 32.98 -38.06
CA GLU A 207 -27.89 32.64 -39.14
C GLU A 207 -29.13 33.51 -38.97
N SER A 208 -29.51 34.13 -40.07
CA SER A 208 -30.73 34.91 -40.35
C SER A 208 -30.66 36.40 -40.02
N VAL A 209 -29.94 37.16 -40.85
CA VAL A 209 -30.49 38.43 -41.33
C VAL A 209 -30.44 38.38 -42.86
N ALA A 210 -31.49 37.84 -43.43
CA ALA A 210 -31.82 37.99 -44.87
C ALA A 210 -33.35 37.83 -44.98
N ALA A 211 -34.05 38.92 -44.96
CA ALA A 211 -35.29 39.17 -45.71
C ALA A 211 -35.70 40.64 -45.54
#